data_fbc6cc7ed49b7cb9888f29b35a73a3b9
#
_entry.id   fbc6cc7ed49b7cb9888f29b35a73a3b9
#
_cell.length_a   1.000
_cell.length_b   1.000
_cell.length_c   1.000
_cell.angle_alpha   90.00
_cell.angle_beta   90.00
_cell.angle_gamma   90.00
#
_symmetry.space_group_name_H-M   'P 1'
#
loop_
_entity.id
_entity.type
_entity.pdbx_description
1 polymer ?
#
loop_
_entity_poly.entity_id
_entity_poly.type
_entity_poly.pdbx_seq_one_letter_code
_entity_poly.pdbx_strand_id
1 'polypeptide(L)'
;MLPRTPLFMLLAASLLALPYSQPPLPLAVRSLSEGLQENVSFESPQHSNDDKYTLRGTVVNSLSAEPIRGALVQIYFHGQSSLLTGPDGKFQFDGLPAGQSTITVRKPGFFSEDDFEPNARGQGLATTGPNSSPVVLKLVPEGVIYGRISEEDGEPIEGLPVALLVQSLQSGRKTWQQRPGAVTDEDGNFRFAELPPGNYFLSAGPSRNPLTFPAKLSQPGAQGIPLVYYPVGSEFAAAAPISITPGKKAEINLTLSPQPFYRVSGTISGYAPNQQVVLQLRNSAGIPLAYNSRFDSASGTFRILWVPAGAYTLQADAPDGHGHSLTATVPLTVTADLSGLPLILLPTVTIPIRMSVITSRTGAERFWEQENYFPAYVQLVAHNAGLFERRYGSQQVGEKGATSLEVQNIAPGNYSVEVNPNGPLYVQSAMSGTTNLLESDLSVAPGTSPQPIEIMLRDDVASLSGNVSLDSQPLSATILAFSEHASAPPRIQPTDLGGGFQLSFLPPGAYKILAVDHPDRLEYANPDALRKYLSKAREVTLSPDQSAKIDLELVKVGE
;
A
#
# COMPACT_ATOMS: atom_id res chain seq x y z
N MET A 1 53.73 -35.19 -20.89
CA MET A 1 53.62 -34.04 -19.99
C MET A 1 52.38 -33.28 -20.35
N LEU A 2 51.31 -33.47 -19.58
CA LEU A 2 49.96 -32.89 -19.79
C LEU A 2 49.91 -31.51 -19.08
N PRO A 3 49.29 -30.48 -19.67
CA PRO A 3 49.07 -29.21 -18.97
C PRO A 3 47.79 -29.25 -18.12
N ARG A 4 47.89 -28.74 -16.90
CA ARG A 4 46.82 -28.56 -15.94
C ARG A 4 45.94 -27.38 -16.33
N THR A 5 44.65 -27.60 -16.52
CA THR A 5 43.61 -26.59 -16.60
C THR A 5 43.22 -26.07 -15.19
N PRO A 6 43.02 -24.77 -14.97
CA PRO A 6 42.46 -24.27 -13.72
C PRO A 6 40.95 -24.32 -13.76
N LEU A 7 40.39 -24.93 -12.73
CA LEU A 7 38.98 -25.01 -12.41
C LEU A 7 38.45 -23.61 -11.98
N PHE A 8 37.62 -22.98 -12.80
CA PHE A 8 36.87 -21.79 -12.40
C PHE A 8 35.69 -22.21 -11.52
N MET A 9 35.76 -21.89 -10.24
CA MET A 9 34.63 -21.94 -9.32
C MET A 9 33.71 -20.76 -9.61
N LEU A 10 32.55 -21.03 -10.22
CA LEU A 10 31.42 -20.11 -10.29
C LEU A 10 30.77 -20.04 -8.89
N LEU A 11 31.02 -18.97 -8.17
CA LEU A 11 30.20 -18.60 -7.02
C LEU A 11 28.91 -17.98 -7.54
N ALA A 12 27.84 -18.77 -7.56
CA ALA A 12 26.48 -18.25 -7.72
C ALA A 12 26.08 -17.53 -6.43
N ALA A 13 26.11 -16.21 -6.46
CA ALA A 13 25.49 -15.39 -5.42
C ALA A 13 23.97 -15.45 -5.64
N SER A 14 23.30 -16.35 -4.92
CA SER A 14 21.85 -16.34 -4.78
C SER A 14 21.43 -15.13 -3.94
N LEU A 15 20.93 -14.09 -4.60
CA LEU A 15 20.14 -13.05 -3.94
C LEU A 15 18.87 -13.69 -3.40
N LEU A 16 18.84 -13.99 -2.12
CA LEU A 16 17.64 -14.29 -1.36
C LEU A 16 16.78 -13.03 -1.32
N ALA A 17 15.81 -12.94 -2.21
CA ALA A 17 14.66 -12.08 -2.03
C ALA A 17 13.90 -12.61 -0.80
N LEU A 18 13.99 -11.90 0.31
CA LEU A 18 13.15 -12.14 1.46
C LEU A 18 11.70 -11.91 1.06
N PRO A 19 10.80 -12.89 1.20
CA PRO A 19 9.39 -12.65 1.02
C PRO A 19 8.93 -11.70 2.12
N TYR A 20 8.25 -10.64 1.73
CA TYR A 20 7.51 -9.75 2.62
C TYR A 20 6.47 -10.60 3.35
N SER A 21 6.79 -11.04 4.58
CA SER A 21 5.86 -11.77 5.41
C SER A 21 4.80 -10.80 5.92
N GLN A 22 3.59 -10.96 5.43
CA GLN A 22 2.42 -10.40 6.10
C GLN A 22 2.37 -10.96 7.53
N PRO A 23 2.01 -10.14 8.53
CA PRO A 23 1.82 -10.63 9.88
C PRO A 23 0.69 -11.68 9.89
N PRO A 24 0.81 -12.77 10.66
CA PRO A 24 -0.23 -13.79 10.74
C PRO A 24 -1.51 -13.18 11.32
N LEU A 25 -2.63 -13.48 10.70
CA LEU A 25 -3.96 -13.20 11.22
C LEU A 25 -4.09 -13.86 12.61
N PRO A 26 -4.72 -13.22 13.58
CA PRO A 26 -4.91 -13.80 14.90
C PRO A 26 -5.75 -15.07 14.80
N LEU A 27 -5.24 -16.13 15.42
CA LEU A 27 -5.93 -17.41 15.60
C LEU A 27 -7.28 -17.19 16.28
N ALA A 28 -8.30 -17.76 15.67
CA ALA A 28 -9.65 -17.80 16.19
C ALA A 28 -9.69 -18.24 17.65
N VAL A 29 -10.41 -17.47 18.44
CA VAL A 29 -10.78 -17.79 19.83
C VAL A 29 -11.56 -19.11 19.83
N ARG A 30 -10.99 -20.16 20.41
CA ARG A 30 -11.72 -21.36 20.79
C ARG A 30 -12.67 -20.98 21.92
N SER A 31 -13.96 -21.05 21.64
CA SER A 31 -15.01 -20.90 22.63
C SER A 31 -14.92 -22.03 23.67
N LEU A 32 -14.73 -21.65 24.91
CA LEU A 32 -15.11 -22.48 26.06
C LEU A 32 -16.63 -22.32 26.29
N SER A 33 -17.41 -23.30 25.88
CA SER A 33 -18.77 -23.47 26.35
C SER A 33 -18.99 -24.94 26.72
N GLU A 34 -18.63 -25.28 27.94
CA GLU A 34 -19.20 -26.44 28.61
C GLU A 34 -20.20 -25.95 29.65
N GLY A 35 -21.42 -26.43 29.53
CA GLY A 35 -22.41 -26.43 30.58
C GLY A 35 -23.64 -25.56 30.37
N LEU A 36 -24.63 -26.09 29.66
CA LEU A 36 -26.04 -26.19 30.06
C LEU A 36 -26.81 -26.78 28.85
N GLN A 37 -27.05 -28.08 28.94
CA GLN A 37 -28.01 -28.77 28.07
C GLN A 37 -29.41 -28.42 28.52
N GLU A 38 -30.11 -27.55 27.79
CA GLU A 38 -31.55 -27.60 27.71
C GLU A 38 -31.90 -28.00 26.28
N ASN A 39 -32.51 -29.19 26.17
CA ASN A 39 -33.06 -29.74 24.93
C ASN A 39 -34.23 -28.89 24.44
N VAL A 40 -33.95 -27.99 23.50
CA VAL A 40 -34.98 -27.44 22.61
C VAL A 40 -34.70 -28.03 21.22
N SER A 41 -35.48 -29.06 20.89
CA SER A 41 -35.49 -29.63 19.54
C SER A 41 -36.12 -28.62 18.58
N PHE A 42 -35.31 -27.84 17.90
CA PHE A 42 -35.71 -27.23 16.64
C PHE A 42 -35.50 -28.28 15.55
N GLU A 43 -36.56 -28.87 15.09
CA GLU A 43 -36.58 -29.61 13.80
C GLU A 43 -36.25 -28.63 12.69
N SER A 44 -34.93 -28.49 12.38
CA SER A 44 -34.53 -27.97 11.08
C SER A 44 -34.94 -28.98 10.02
N PRO A 45 -35.52 -28.58 8.90
CA PRO A 45 -35.82 -29.51 7.82
C PRO A 45 -34.52 -30.15 7.37
N GLN A 46 -34.35 -31.45 7.65
CA GLN A 46 -33.28 -32.28 7.09
C GLN A 46 -33.53 -32.35 5.58
N HIS A 47 -32.88 -31.44 4.84
CA HIS A 47 -32.69 -31.65 3.42
C HIS A 47 -31.67 -32.78 3.29
N SER A 48 -32.09 -33.90 2.69
CA SER A 48 -31.24 -35.04 2.37
C SER A 48 -30.02 -34.53 1.58
N ASN A 49 -28.81 -34.82 2.06
CA ASN A 49 -27.54 -34.37 1.53
C ASN A 49 -27.18 -34.99 0.17
N ASP A 50 -28.13 -35.65 -0.51
CA ASP A 50 -27.94 -36.40 -1.76
C ASP A 50 -28.48 -35.69 -3.02
N ASP A 51 -29.19 -34.59 -2.89
CA ASP A 51 -29.70 -33.85 -4.05
C ASP A 51 -28.59 -33.10 -4.77
N LYS A 52 -28.38 -33.45 -6.04
CA LYS A 52 -27.36 -32.83 -6.90
C LYS A 52 -28.01 -31.84 -7.84
N TYR A 53 -27.45 -30.65 -7.87
CA TYR A 53 -27.98 -29.54 -8.67
C TYR A 53 -26.98 -29.13 -9.77
N THR A 54 -27.50 -28.40 -10.74
CA THR A 54 -26.69 -27.85 -11.85
C THR A 54 -26.64 -26.35 -11.74
N LEU A 55 -25.42 -25.79 -11.78
CA LEU A 55 -25.19 -24.36 -11.93
C LEU A 55 -24.89 -24.04 -13.40
N ARG A 56 -25.66 -23.15 -13.98
CA ARG A 56 -25.47 -22.67 -15.36
C ARG A 56 -25.17 -21.18 -15.36
N GLY A 57 -24.41 -20.75 -16.35
CA GLY A 57 -24.16 -19.32 -16.51
C GLY A 57 -23.53 -18.97 -17.85
N THR A 58 -23.30 -17.69 -18.01
CA THR A 58 -22.66 -17.11 -19.20
C THR A 58 -21.61 -16.08 -18.78
N VAL A 59 -20.46 -16.11 -19.44
CA VAL A 59 -19.42 -15.10 -19.28
C VAL A 59 -19.55 -14.11 -20.43
N VAL A 60 -19.65 -12.81 -20.10
CA VAL A 60 -19.81 -11.74 -21.08
C VAL A 60 -18.80 -10.61 -20.88
N ASN A 61 -18.51 -9.90 -21.96
CA ASN A 61 -17.76 -8.65 -21.91
C ASN A 61 -18.63 -7.56 -21.24
N SER A 62 -18.11 -6.90 -20.23
CA SER A 62 -18.83 -5.88 -19.46
C SER A 62 -19.25 -4.66 -20.28
N LEU A 63 -18.55 -4.37 -21.38
CA LEU A 63 -18.83 -3.21 -22.25
C LEU A 63 -19.78 -3.54 -23.39
N SER A 64 -19.54 -4.65 -24.10
CA SER A 64 -20.31 -5.00 -25.30
C SER A 64 -21.43 -6.01 -25.03
N ALA A 65 -21.46 -6.60 -23.83
CA ALA A 65 -22.34 -7.72 -23.48
C ALA A 65 -22.17 -8.97 -24.38
N GLU A 66 -21.13 -8.99 -25.24
CA GLU A 66 -20.82 -10.14 -26.08
C GLU A 66 -20.30 -11.32 -25.24
N PRO A 67 -20.67 -12.57 -25.61
CA PRO A 67 -20.21 -13.75 -24.89
C PRO A 67 -18.70 -13.96 -25.07
N ILE A 68 -18.03 -14.38 -24.00
CA ILE A 68 -16.58 -14.63 -24.01
C ILE A 68 -16.30 -16.13 -24.05
N ARG A 69 -15.76 -16.59 -25.18
CA ARG A 69 -15.28 -17.96 -25.37
C ARG A 69 -13.98 -18.22 -24.61
N GLY A 70 -13.84 -19.43 -24.03
CA GLY A 70 -12.59 -19.90 -23.44
C GLY A 70 -12.17 -19.11 -22.20
N ALA A 71 -13.11 -18.56 -21.46
CA ALA A 71 -12.88 -18.04 -20.11
C ALA A 71 -12.83 -19.21 -19.12
N LEU A 72 -11.82 -19.24 -18.26
CA LEU A 72 -11.69 -20.23 -17.20
C LEU A 72 -12.64 -19.86 -16.07
N VAL A 73 -13.68 -20.67 -15.85
CA VAL A 73 -14.59 -20.55 -14.72
C VAL A 73 -14.24 -21.60 -13.69
N GLN A 74 -14.11 -21.20 -12.43
CA GLN A 74 -13.77 -22.07 -11.30
C GLN A 74 -14.81 -21.91 -10.21
N ILE A 75 -15.27 -23.01 -9.64
CA ILE A 75 -16.18 -23.04 -8.50
C ILE A 75 -15.51 -23.76 -7.33
N TYR A 76 -15.66 -23.19 -6.14
CA TYR A 76 -15.11 -23.72 -4.90
C TYR A 76 -16.24 -24.14 -3.98
N PHE A 77 -16.41 -25.46 -3.88
CA PHE A 77 -17.37 -26.09 -2.98
C PHE A 77 -16.79 -27.42 -2.49
N HIS A 78 -16.46 -27.58 -1.21
CA HIS A 78 -15.80 -28.79 -0.65
C HIS A 78 -14.73 -29.46 -1.55
N GLY A 79 -14.26 -28.72 -2.54
CA GLY A 79 -13.32 -29.07 -3.61
C GLY A 79 -13.35 -28.01 -4.69
N GLN A 80 -12.48 -28.12 -5.67
CA GLN A 80 -12.37 -27.17 -6.78
C GLN A 80 -12.79 -27.90 -8.09
N SER A 81 -13.73 -27.29 -8.81
CA SER A 81 -14.06 -27.68 -10.19
C SER A 81 -13.82 -26.51 -11.13
N SER A 82 -13.34 -26.80 -12.34
CA SER A 82 -13.02 -25.78 -13.34
C SER A 82 -13.37 -26.23 -14.74
N LEU A 83 -13.76 -25.28 -15.59
CA LEU A 83 -14.04 -25.51 -17.00
C LEU A 83 -13.80 -24.24 -17.82
N LEU A 84 -13.72 -24.40 -19.13
CA LEU A 84 -13.65 -23.28 -20.09
C LEU A 84 -15.00 -23.05 -20.72
N THR A 85 -15.40 -21.77 -20.88
CA THR A 85 -16.65 -21.41 -21.56
C THR A 85 -16.64 -21.82 -23.03
N GLY A 86 -17.82 -22.20 -23.52
CA GLY A 86 -18.06 -22.52 -24.93
C GLY A 86 -17.96 -21.32 -25.87
N PRO A 87 -18.18 -21.51 -27.19
CA PRO A 87 -18.19 -20.43 -28.17
C PRO A 87 -19.24 -19.35 -27.89
N ASP A 88 -20.33 -19.74 -27.23
CA ASP A 88 -21.43 -18.87 -26.80
C ASP A 88 -21.25 -18.30 -25.38
N GLY A 89 -20.05 -18.41 -24.83
CA GLY A 89 -19.71 -17.93 -23.50
C GLY A 89 -20.35 -18.72 -22.35
N LYS A 90 -21.08 -19.79 -22.62
CA LYS A 90 -21.79 -20.53 -21.58
C LYS A 90 -20.91 -21.53 -20.85
N PHE A 91 -21.30 -21.79 -19.60
CA PHE A 91 -20.71 -22.81 -18.74
C PHE A 91 -21.79 -23.56 -17.95
N GLN A 92 -21.48 -24.79 -17.54
CA GLN A 92 -22.35 -25.62 -16.73
C GLN A 92 -21.53 -26.50 -15.80
N PHE A 93 -21.85 -26.47 -14.52
CA PHE A 93 -21.35 -27.40 -13.51
C PHE A 93 -22.49 -28.27 -13.03
N ASP A 94 -22.31 -29.60 -13.12
CA ASP A 94 -23.29 -30.58 -12.69
C ASP A 94 -22.88 -31.24 -11.37
N GLY A 95 -23.85 -31.79 -10.67
CA GLY A 95 -23.59 -32.59 -9.47
C GLY A 95 -23.21 -31.78 -8.23
N LEU A 96 -23.56 -30.49 -8.16
CA LEU A 96 -23.29 -29.62 -7.03
C LEU A 96 -24.36 -29.83 -5.92
N PRO A 97 -23.97 -29.81 -4.65
CA PRO A 97 -24.94 -29.80 -3.56
C PRO A 97 -25.66 -28.43 -3.46
N ALA A 98 -26.77 -28.39 -2.73
CA ALA A 98 -27.43 -27.13 -2.41
C ALA A 98 -26.56 -26.26 -1.50
N GLY A 99 -26.54 -24.94 -1.75
CA GLY A 99 -25.81 -23.99 -0.91
C GLY A 99 -25.17 -22.85 -1.70
N GLN A 100 -24.39 -22.06 -0.99
CA GLN A 100 -23.57 -20.99 -1.59
C GLN A 100 -22.18 -21.49 -1.90
N SER A 101 -21.68 -21.13 -3.07
CA SER A 101 -20.34 -21.47 -3.56
C SER A 101 -19.64 -20.22 -4.05
N THR A 102 -18.33 -20.17 -3.86
CA THR A 102 -17.51 -19.12 -4.48
C THR A 102 -17.24 -19.48 -5.93
N ILE A 103 -17.49 -18.55 -6.84
CA ILE A 103 -17.20 -18.69 -8.26
C ILE A 103 -16.20 -17.61 -8.71
N THR A 104 -15.21 -17.99 -9.51
CA THR A 104 -14.25 -17.06 -10.12
C THR A 104 -14.20 -17.26 -11.62
N VAL A 105 -13.89 -16.18 -12.34
CA VAL A 105 -13.69 -16.23 -13.78
C VAL A 105 -12.41 -15.52 -14.17
N ARG A 106 -11.64 -16.11 -15.09
CA ARG A 106 -10.39 -15.52 -15.60
C ARG A 106 -10.27 -15.69 -17.10
N LYS A 107 -9.74 -14.68 -17.75
CA LYS A 107 -9.39 -14.70 -19.17
C LYS A 107 -8.24 -13.71 -19.41
N PRO A 108 -7.12 -14.13 -20.08
CA PRO A 108 -6.08 -13.19 -20.50
C PRO A 108 -6.69 -12.04 -21.33
N GLY A 109 -6.27 -10.81 -21.04
CA GLY A 109 -6.83 -9.61 -21.66
C GLY A 109 -8.06 -9.04 -20.95
N PHE A 110 -8.43 -9.61 -19.81
CA PHE A 110 -9.60 -9.18 -19.04
C PHE A 110 -9.35 -9.28 -17.54
N PHE A 111 -10.07 -8.44 -16.78
CA PHE A 111 -10.22 -8.52 -15.34
C PHE A 111 -11.62 -9.05 -15.00
N SER A 112 -11.80 -9.67 -13.85
CA SER A 112 -13.14 -9.88 -13.30
C SER A 112 -13.73 -8.54 -12.87
N GLU A 113 -15.05 -8.34 -13.01
CA GLU A 113 -15.73 -7.12 -12.51
C GLU A 113 -15.51 -6.99 -10.99
N ASP A 114 -15.49 -8.13 -10.30
CA ASP A 114 -15.27 -8.21 -8.86
C ASP A 114 -13.83 -7.83 -8.43
N ASP A 115 -12.83 -7.84 -9.35
CA ASP A 115 -11.46 -7.40 -9.04
C ASP A 115 -11.39 -5.91 -8.67
N PHE A 116 -12.42 -5.13 -9.01
CA PHE A 116 -12.50 -3.69 -8.72
C PHE A 116 -13.41 -3.35 -7.53
N GLU A 117 -14.11 -4.32 -6.97
CA GLU A 117 -14.92 -4.12 -5.76
C GLU A 117 -14.03 -4.15 -4.51
N PRO A 118 -14.17 -3.20 -3.58
CA PRO A 118 -13.27 -3.05 -2.43
C PRO A 118 -13.18 -4.27 -1.51
N ASN A 119 -14.23 -5.08 -1.49
CA ASN A 119 -14.36 -6.26 -0.65
C ASN A 119 -14.43 -7.57 -1.45
N ALA A 120 -14.50 -7.49 -2.77
CA ALA A 120 -14.52 -8.65 -3.62
C ALA A 120 -13.08 -9.11 -3.89
N ARG A 121 -12.76 -10.31 -3.49
CA ARG A 121 -11.47 -10.94 -3.78
C ARG A 121 -11.45 -11.57 -5.18
N GLY A 122 -12.08 -10.92 -6.17
CA GLY A 122 -12.29 -11.51 -7.49
C GLY A 122 -13.18 -12.76 -7.45
N GLN A 123 -14.09 -12.83 -6.49
CA GLN A 123 -14.90 -14.01 -6.18
C GLN A 123 -16.36 -13.63 -6.11
N GLY A 124 -17.12 -14.00 -7.13
CA GLY A 124 -18.59 -13.96 -7.07
C GLY A 124 -19.16 -15.07 -6.18
N LEU A 125 -20.39 -14.89 -5.71
CA LEU A 125 -21.14 -15.93 -5.03
C LEU A 125 -22.19 -16.53 -5.98
N ALA A 126 -22.24 -17.85 -6.05
CA ALA A 126 -23.25 -18.60 -6.78
C ALA A 126 -24.06 -19.44 -5.79
N THR A 127 -25.38 -19.41 -5.92
CA THR A 127 -26.27 -20.25 -5.12
C THR A 127 -26.77 -21.41 -5.96
N THR A 128 -26.63 -22.61 -5.43
CA THR A 128 -27.13 -23.85 -6.03
C THR A 128 -28.31 -24.40 -5.22
N GLY A 129 -29.33 -24.91 -5.90
CA GLY A 129 -30.53 -25.44 -5.26
C GLY A 129 -31.66 -25.67 -6.27
N PRO A 130 -32.86 -26.05 -5.82
CA PRO A 130 -34.01 -26.39 -6.69
C PRO A 130 -34.40 -25.26 -7.65
N ASN A 131 -34.18 -24.01 -7.25
CA ASN A 131 -34.54 -22.79 -8.00
C ASN A 131 -33.32 -21.95 -8.38
N SER A 132 -32.16 -22.56 -8.68
CA SER A 132 -30.97 -21.84 -9.09
C SER A 132 -31.22 -21.06 -10.38
N SER A 133 -30.98 -19.76 -10.35
CA SER A 133 -31.00 -18.91 -11.54
C SER A 133 -29.67 -18.98 -12.27
N PRO A 134 -29.65 -18.86 -13.61
CA PRO A 134 -28.38 -18.75 -14.35
C PRO A 134 -27.56 -17.54 -13.91
N VAL A 135 -26.25 -17.73 -13.77
CA VAL A 135 -25.32 -16.68 -13.34
C VAL A 135 -24.73 -15.99 -14.56
N VAL A 136 -24.66 -14.66 -14.53
CA VAL A 136 -23.93 -13.88 -15.55
C VAL A 136 -22.65 -13.33 -14.90
N LEU A 137 -21.49 -13.78 -15.40
CA LEU A 137 -20.20 -13.30 -14.98
C LEU A 137 -19.68 -12.30 -16.01
N LYS A 138 -19.27 -11.14 -15.55
CA LYS A 138 -18.78 -10.08 -16.42
C LYS A 138 -17.26 -9.98 -16.34
N LEU A 139 -16.62 -9.84 -17.49
CA LEU A 139 -15.20 -9.59 -17.62
C LEU A 139 -14.96 -8.21 -18.24
N VAL A 140 -14.14 -7.43 -17.58
CA VAL A 140 -13.75 -6.07 -17.96
C VAL A 140 -12.50 -6.13 -18.84
N PRO A 141 -12.51 -5.62 -20.09
CA PRO A 141 -11.32 -5.61 -20.93
C PRO A 141 -10.18 -4.81 -20.31
N GLU A 142 -8.96 -5.32 -20.42
CA GLU A 142 -7.77 -4.62 -19.95
C GLU A 142 -7.50 -3.34 -20.74
N GLY A 143 -6.88 -2.36 -20.08
CA GLY A 143 -6.28 -1.20 -20.75
C GLY A 143 -4.85 -1.48 -21.20
N VAL A 144 -4.39 -0.73 -22.20
CA VAL A 144 -3.03 -0.80 -22.72
C VAL A 144 -2.48 0.60 -22.93
N ILE A 145 -1.25 0.85 -22.46
CA ILE A 145 -0.45 2.01 -22.83
C ILE A 145 0.74 1.50 -23.65
N TYR A 146 0.92 2.05 -24.85
CA TYR A 146 2.02 1.68 -25.72
C TYR A 146 2.50 2.93 -26.48
N GLY A 147 3.66 2.84 -27.11
CA GLY A 147 4.16 3.94 -27.91
C GLY A 147 5.62 3.77 -28.28
N ARG A 148 6.19 4.85 -28.80
CA ARG A 148 7.57 4.90 -29.27
C ARG A 148 8.32 6.06 -28.62
N ILE A 149 9.59 5.85 -28.31
CA ILE A 149 10.49 6.89 -27.82
C ILE A 149 11.64 7.03 -28.82
N SER A 150 11.87 8.27 -29.27
CA SER A 150 12.91 8.61 -30.24
C SER A 150 13.64 9.90 -29.86
N GLU A 151 14.80 10.14 -30.46
CA GLU A 151 15.47 11.43 -30.44
C GLU A 151 14.80 12.41 -31.42
N GLU A 152 15.24 13.68 -31.43
CA GLU A 152 14.65 14.74 -32.28
C GLU A 152 14.82 14.48 -33.78
N ASP A 153 15.87 13.76 -34.18
CA ASP A 153 16.13 13.32 -35.55
C ASP A 153 15.33 12.11 -36.01
N GLY A 154 14.53 11.53 -35.09
CA GLY A 154 13.70 10.36 -35.31
C GLY A 154 14.37 9.02 -35.03
N GLU A 155 15.67 9.01 -34.65
CA GLU A 155 16.36 7.79 -34.25
C GLU A 155 15.70 7.16 -32.99
N PRO A 156 15.43 5.84 -32.99
CA PRO A 156 14.83 5.18 -31.85
C PRO A 156 15.79 5.13 -30.65
N ILE A 157 15.26 5.29 -29.44
CA ILE A 157 16.04 5.12 -28.22
C ILE A 157 15.79 3.71 -27.71
N GLU A 158 16.75 2.81 -27.97
CA GLU A 158 16.74 1.42 -27.48
C GLU A 158 17.18 1.34 -26.02
N GLY A 159 16.62 0.38 -25.28
CA GLY A 159 17.08 0.04 -23.93
C GLY A 159 16.72 1.07 -22.87
N LEU A 160 15.85 2.05 -23.17
CA LEU A 160 15.44 3.08 -22.22
C LEU A 160 14.38 2.54 -21.28
N PRO A 161 14.59 2.58 -19.94
CA PRO A 161 13.57 2.22 -18.98
C PRO A 161 12.36 3.15 -19.04
N VAL A 162 11.17 2.56 -19.06
CA VAL A 162 9.89 3.26 -18.99
C VAL A 162 9.13 2.72 -17.79
N ALA A 163 8.54 3.60 -16.99
CA ALA A 163 7.79 3.22 -15.80
C ALA A 163 6.43 3.92 -15.75
N LEU A 164 5.46 3.25 -15.15
CA LEU A 164 4.16 3.82 -14.84
C LEU A 164 4.00 3.99 -13.34
N LEU A 165 3.57 5.18 -12.94
CA LEU A 165 3.06 5.46 -11.61
C LEU A 165 1.53 5.50 -11.68
N VAL A 166 0.87 4.85 -10.74
CA VAL A 166 -0.58 4.90 -10.59
C VAL A 166 -0.91 5.53 -9.24
N GLN A 167 -1.87 6.45 -9.26
CA GLN A 167 -2.43 7.00 -8.04
C GLN A 167 -3.58 6.12 -7.60
N SER A 168 -3.55 5.69 -6.35
CA SER A 168 -4.62 4.94 -5.69
C SER A 168 -4.99 5.60 -4.37
N LEU A 169 -6.18 5.30 -3.87
CA LEU A 169 -6.56 5.71 -2.52
C LEU A 169 -6.30 4.54 -1.56
N GLN A 170 -5.45 4.78 -0.60
CA GLN A 170 -5.22 3.85 0.52
C GLN A 170 -5.56 4.56 1.82
N SER A 171 -6.43 3.97 2.61
CA SER A 171 -6.94 4.60 3.85
C SER A 171 -7.43 6.04 3.64
N GLY A 172 -8.08 6.30 2.49
CA GLY A 172 -8.60 7.61 2.11
C GLY A 172 -7.56 8.67 1.76
N ARG A 173 -6.30 8.30 1.61
CA ARG A 173 -5.21 9.17 1.16
C ARG A 173 -4.75 8.77 -0.24
N LYS A 174 -4.39 9.75 -1.05
CA LYS A 174 -3.73 9.49 -2.33
C LYS A 174 -2.34 8.94 -2.09
N THR A 175 -2.09 7.75 -2.59
CA THR A 175 -0.80 7.09 -2.56
C THR A 175 -0.34 6.79 -3.98
N TRP A 176 0.97 6.67 -4.16
CA TRP A 176 1.58 6.38 -5.44
C TRP A 176 2.17 4.98 -5.43
N GLN A 177 1.88 4.22 -6.46
CA GLN A 177 2.43 2.89 -6.66
C GLN A 177 3.11 2.84 -8.02
N GLN A 178 4.31 2.28 -8.05
CA GLN A 178 5.00 2.02 -9.30
C GLN A 178 4.59 0.64 -9.82
N ARG A 179 4.14 0.59 -11.06
CA ARG A 179 3.89 -0.67 -11.79
C ARG A 179 5.21 -1.26 -12.28
N PRO A 180 5.25 -2.57 -12.58
CA PRO A 180 6.41 -3.17 -13.26
C PRO A 180 6.79 -2.37 -14.49
N GLY A 181 8.08 -2.05 -14.64
CA GLY A 181 8.61 -1.25 -15.74
C GLY A 181 8.64 -2.02 -17.06
N ALA A 182 8.71 -1.26 -18.16
CA ALA A 182 9.07 -1.76 -19.48
C ALA A 182 10.43 -1.18 -19.89
N VAL A 183 11.01 -1.71 -20.93
CA VAL A 183 12.23 -1.18 -21.58
C VAL A 183 11.92 -1.07 -23.07
N THR A 184 12.39 0.00 -23.71
CA THR A 184 12.19 0.18 -25.15
C THR A 184 12.98 -0.86 -25.95
N ASP A 185 12.36 -1.39 -27.00
CA ASP A 185 13.01 -2.30 -27.95
C ASP A 185 13.94 -1.58 -28.95
N GLU A 186 14.48 -2.29 -29.95
CA GLU A 186 15.37 -1.77 -30.99
C GLU A 186 14.74 -0.67 -31.87
N ASP A 187 13.40 -0.67 -31.97
CA ASP A 187 12.63 0.35 -32.69
C ASP A 187 12.15 1.49 -31.75
N GLY A 188 12.56 1.46 -30.48
CA GLY A 188 12.15 2.42 -29.45
C GLY A 188 10.75 2.20 -28.91
N ASN A 189 10.09 1.06 -29.22
CA ASN A 189 8.74 0.80 -28.76
C ASN A 189 8.71 0.29 -27.33
N PHE A 190 7.64 0.66 -26.62
CA PHE A 190 7.32 0.13 -25.29
C PHE A 190 5.85 -0.25 -25.20
N ARG A 191 5.50 -1.15 -24.27
CA ARG A 191 4.13 -1.56 -24.04
C ARG A 191 3.87 -1.97 -22.60
N PHE A 192 2.79 -1.44 -22.03
CA PHE A 192 2.19 -1.88 -20.78
C PHE A 192 0.81 -2.46 -21.07
N ALA A 193 0.59 -3.69 -20.68
CA ALA A 193 -0.68 -4.38 -20.76
C ALA A 193 -1.22 -4.64 -19.34
N GLU A 194 -2.37 -5.30 -19.27
CA GLU A 194 -3.01 -5.66 -17.99
C GLU A 194 -3.19 -4.43 -17.07
N LEU A 195 -3.63 -3.30 -17.67
CA LEU A 195 -3.86 -2.08 -16.92
C LEU A 195 -5.34 -2.00 -16.50
N PRO A 196 -5.61 -1.98 -15.18
CA PRO A 196 -6.93 -1.62 -14.67
C PRO A 196 -7.33 -0.21 -15.11
N PRO A 197 -8.64 0.10 -15.16
CA PRO A 197 -9.09 1.48 -15.33
C PRO A 197 -8.50 2.40 -14.27
N GLY A 198 -8.03 3.58 -14.69
CA GLY A 198 -7.38 4.52 -13.78
C GLY A 198 -6.55 5.58 -14.47
N ASN A 199 -5.92 6.45 -13.68
CA ASN A 199 -5.01 7.49 -14.16
C ASN A 199 -3.56 7.06 -13.93
N TYR A 200 -2.81 7.00 -15.02
CA TYR A 200 -1.41 6.59 -15.03
C TYR A 200 -0.51 7.77 -15.37
N PHE A 201 0.67 7.82 -14.78
CA PHE A 201 1.70 8.80 -15.05
C PHE A 201 2.93 8.07 -15.57
N LEU A 202 3.35 8.41 -16.77
CA LEU A 202 4.48 7.75 -17.43
C LEU A 202 5.77 8.53 -17.21
N SER A 203 6.83 7.81 -16.89
CA SER A 203 8.19 8.33 -16.90
C SER A 203 9.09 7.47 -17.78
N ALA A 204 10.02 8.13 -18.48
CA ALA A 204 11.05 7.49 -19.28
C ALA A 204 12.43 8.01 -18.88
N GLY A 205 13.40 7.13 -18.77
CA GLY A 205 14.76 7.50 -18.36
C GLY A 205 15.46 6.46 -17.51
N PRO A 206 16.70 6.69 -17.09
CA PRO A 206 17.48 5.74 -16.34
C PRO A 206 16.78 5.32 -15.04
N SER A 207 16.57 4.02 -14.87
CA SER A 207 16.04 3.45 -13.64
C SER A 207 17.20 3.16 -12.65
N ARG A 208 16.83 2.74 -11.42
CA ARG A 208 17.77 2.41 -10.34
C ARG A 208 18.87 1.38 -10.69
N ASN A 209 18.77 0.72 -11.84
CA ASN A 209 19.75 -0.31 -12.20
C ASN A 209 20.94 0.32 -12.96
N PRO A 210 22.11 0.46 -12.32
CA PRO A 210 23.28 1.04 -12.96
C PRO A 210 23.81 0.22 -14.16
N LEU A 211 23.35 -1.03 -14.33
CA LEU A 211 23.74 -1.90 -15.45
C LEU A 211 23.13 -1.47 -16.79
N THR A 212 22.12 -0.59 -16.78
CA THR A 212 21.48 -0.08 -17.99
C THR A 212 22.10 1.22 -18.53
N PHE A 213 23.14 1.75 -17.87
CA PHE A 213 23.81 2.94 -18.38
C PHE A 213 24.80 2.59 -19.51
N PRO A 214 24.75 3.32 -20.63
CA PRO A 214 25.73 3.15 -21.69
C PRO A 214 27.16 3.43 -21.19
N ALA A 215 28.10 2.59 -21.54
CA ALA A 215 29.52 2.72 -21.15
C ALA A 215 30.17 4.06 -21.57
N LYS A 216 29.58 4.77 -22.51
CA LYS A 216 30.07 6.07 -23.02
C LYS A 216 29.92 7.25 -22.04
N LEU A 217 29.14 7.09 -20.95
CA LEU A 217 28.90 8.18 -19.98
C LEU A 217 30.03 8.41 -18.96
N SER A 218 31.18 7.76 -19.12
CA SER A 218 32.28 7.85 -18.17
C SER A 218 33.15 9.13 -18.32
N GLN A 219 32.87 9.96 -19.32
CA GLN A 219 33.67 11.17 -19.62
C GLN A 219 33.01 12.44 -19.05
N PRO A 220 33.81 13.45 -18.62
CA PRO A 220 33.28 14.76 -18.28
C PRO A 220 32.50 15.38 -19.46
N GLY A 221 31.30 15.94 -19.19
CA GLY A 221 30.45 16.50 -20.23
C GLY A 221 29.67 15.46 -21.05
N ALA A 222 29.59 14.21 -20.58
CA ALA A 222 28.76 13.19 -21.21
C ALA A 222 27.31 13.66 -21.27
N GLN A 223 26.68 13.43 -22.42
CA GLN A 223 25.25 13.66 -22.61
C GLN A 223 24.49 12.35 -22.51
N GLY A 224 23.28 12.42 -22.04
CA GLY A 224 22.38 11.27 -21.95
C GLY A 224 20.94 11.71 -21.74
N ILE A 225 20.03 10.76 -21.83
CA ILE A 225 18.60 11.01 -21.60
C ILE A 225 18.36 11.06 -20.08
N PRO A 226 17.90 12.22 -19.52
CA PRO A 226 17.51 12.31 -18.12
C PRO A 226 16.17 11.60 -17.87
N LEU A 227 15.78 11.46 -16.60
CA LEU A 227 14.42 11.05 -16.27
C LEU A 227 13.42 12.13 -16.69
N VAL A 228 12.46 11.76 -17.52
CA VAL A 228 11.44 12.66 -18.06
C VAL A 228 10.05 12.09 -17.75
N TYR A 229 9.10 12.96 -17.45
CA TYR A 229 7.68 12.62 -17.27
C TYR A 229 6.86 13.07 -18.46
N TYR A 230 5.88 12.26 -18.86
CA TYR A 230 4.95 12.61 -19.92
C TYR A 230 4.08 13.84 -19.52
N PRO A 231 3.78 14.82 -20.41
CA PRO A 231 4.12 14.83 -21.84
C PRO A 231 5.59 15.21 -22.13
N VAL A 232 6.19 16.11 -21.41
CA VAL A 232 7.62 16.46 -21.43
C VAL A 232 7.93 17.30 -20.19
N GLY A 233 8.77 16.79 -19.29
CA GLY A 233 9.20 17.54 -18.10
C GLY A 233 10.13 16.72 -17.21
N SER A 234 11.08 17.38 -16.56
CA SER A 234 11.98 16.75 -15.58
C SER A 234 11.36 16.64 -14.18
N GLU A 235 10.30 17.40 -13.93
CA GLU A 235 9.64 17.45 -12.62
C GLU A 235 8.30 16.71 -12.66
N PHE A 236 8.04 15.90 -11.64
CA PHE A 236 6.78 15.15 -11.54
C PHE A 236 5.54 16.05 -11.48
N ALA A 237 5.67 17.26 -10.94
CA ALA A 237 4.57 18.23 -10.88
C ALA A 237 4.06 18.67 -12.28
N ALA A 238 4.87 18.50 -13.33
CA ALA A 238 4.48 18.78 -14.72
C ALA A 238 3.90 17.55 -15.45
N ALA A 239 3.86 16.40 -14.78
CA ALA A 239 3.36 15.17 -15.38
C ALA A 239 1.85 15.25 -15.64
N ALA A 240 1.43 14.80 -16.81
CA ALA A 240 0.01 14.70 -17.18
C ALA A 240 -0.51 13.27 -16.99
N PRO A 241 -1.74 13.09 -16.49
CA PRO A 241 -2.35 11.78 -16.35
C PRO A 241 -2.76 11.21 -17.72
N ILE A 242 -2.48 9.92 -17.91
CA ILE A 242 -2.97 9.10 -19.01
C ILE A 242 -4.18 8.34 -18.47
N SER A 243 -5.39 8.78 -18.80
CA SER A 243 -6.61 8.14 -18.33
C SER A 243 -6.91 6.89 -19.16
N ILE A 244 -6.99 5.74 -18.49
CA ILE A 244 -7.34 4.43 -19.05
C ILE A 244 -8.75 4.06 -18.58
N THR A 245 -9.65 3.86 -19.53
CA THR A 245 -10.96 3.26 -19.34
C THR A 245 -10.92 1.79 -19.77
N PRO A 246 -11.91 0.96 -19.41
CA PRO A 246 -11.95 -0.44 -19.83
C PRO A 246 -11.75 -0.60 -21.34
N GLY A 247 -10.83 -1.47 -21.75
CA GLY A 247 -10.51 -1.73 -23.17
C GLY A 247 -9.78 -0.64 -23.92
N LYS A 248 -9.48 0.51 -23.28
CA LYS A 248 -8.79 1.62 -23.92
C LYS A 248 -7.33 1.29 -24.22
N LYS A 249 -6.92 1.58 -25.46
CA LYS A 249 -5.51 1.55 -25.87
C LYS A 249 -5.05 3.00 -26.06
N ALA A 250 -4.10 3.44 -25.24
CA ALA A 250 -3.51 4.78 -25.33
C ALA A 250 -2.13 4.70 -25.99
N GLU A 251 -1.96 5.44 -27.07
CA GLU A 251 -0.68 5.57 -27.75
C GLU A 251 0.03 6.83 -27.23
N ILE A 252 1.28 6.67 -26.80
CA ILE A 252 2.10 7.72 -26.19
C ILE A 252 3.46 7.70 -26.88
N ASN A 253 3.71 8.71 -27.70
CA ASN A 253 5.00 8.89 -28.36
C ASN A 253 5.77 10.02 -27.68
N LEU A 254 7.06 9.81 -27.38
CA LEU A 254 7.92 10.80 -26.76
C LEU A 254 9.14 11.06 -27.66
N THR A 255 9.47 12.35 -27.82
CA THR A 255 10.73 12.78 -28.41
C THR A 255 11.62 13.35 -27.29
N LEU A 256 12.78 12.77 -27.09
CA LEU A 256 13.69 13.12 -26.01
C LEU A 256 15.04 13.59 -26.57
N SER A 257 15.63 14.58 -25.94
CA SER A 257 16.93 15.11 -26.31
C SER A 257 17.97 14.79 -25.25
N PRO A 258 19.17 14.31 -25.63
CA PRO A 258 20.29 14.17 -24.71
C PRO A 258 20.62 15.49 -24.02
N GLN A 259 20.84 15.43 -22.70
CA GLN A 259 21.19 16.58 -21.88
C GLN A 259 22.56 16.37 -21.20
N PRO A 260 23.29 17.45 -20.86
CA PRO A 260 24.54 17.31 -20.14
C PRO A 260 24.31 16.74 -18.73
N PHE A 261 25.18 15.81 -18.36
CA PHE A 261 25.24 15.25 -17.01
C PHE A 261 26.44 15.79 -16.26
N TYR A 262 26.23 16.05 -15.00
CA TYR A 262 27.19 16.68 -14.10
C TYR A 262 27.71 15.70 -13.04
N ARG A 263 28.78 16.11 -12.42
CA ARG A 263 29.40 15.42 -11.28
C ARG A 263 29.08 16.18 -10.00
N VAL A 264 28.73 15.41 -8.96
CA VAL A 264 28.63 15.92 -7.59
C VAL A 264 29.71 15.22 -6.76
N SER A 265 30.53 15.98 -6.07
CA SER A 265 31.62 15.44 -5.25
C SER A 265 31.81 16.24 -3.97
N GLY A 266 32.34 15.56 -2.95
CA GLY A 266 32.58 16.18 -1.65
C GLY A 266 33.25 15.24 -0.67
N THR A 267 33.05 15.54 0.61
CA THR A 267 33.61 14.78 1.72
C THR A 267 32.51 14.35 2.70
N ILE A 268 32.67 13.16 3.24
CA ILE A 268 31.83 12.62 4.31
C ILE A 268 32.66 12.46 5.55
N SER A 269 32.12 12.88 6.68
CA SER A 269 32.70 12.70 8.01
C SER A 269 31.68 12.15 9.00
N GLY A 270 32.14 11.70 10.19
CA GLY A 270 31.27 11.18 11.22
C GLY A 270 31.03 9.67 11.15
N TYR A 271 31.70 8.94 10.26
CA TYR A 271 31.68 7.47 10.18
C TYR A 271 32.96 6.86 10.77
N ALA A 272 32.93 5.58 11.14
CA ALA A 272 34.11 4.88 11.63
C ALA A 272 35.05 4.45 10.46
N PRO A 273 36.37 4.31 10.70
CA PRO A 273 37.30 3.86 9.67
C PRO A 273 36.85 2.55 9.00
N ASN A 274 36.99 2.49 7.68
CA ASN A 274 36.60 1.34 6.84
C ASN A 274 35.06 1.04 6.76
N GLN A 275 34.22 1.89 7.30
CA GLN A 275 32.78 1.75 7.09
C GLN A 275 32.39 2.12 5.66
N GLN A 276 31.38 1.39 5.14
CA GLN A 276 30.77 1.72 3.86
C GLN A 276 29.66 2.74 4.09
N VAL A 277 29.64 3.76 3.24
CA VAL A 277 28.57 4.76 3.21
C VAL A 277 27.74 4.55 1.95
N VAL A 278 26.43 4.43 2.11
CA VAL A 278 25.49 4.34 0.99
C VAL A 278 24.99 5.74 0.67
N LEU A 279 25.12 6.13 -0.58
CA LEU A 279 24.63 7.41 -1.07
C LEU A 279 23.33 7.19 -1.82
N GLN A 280 22.35 8.05 -1.60
CA GLN A 280 21.09 8.07 -2.33
C GLN A 280 20.78 9.49 -2.80
N LEU A 281 20.54 9.64 -4.10
CA LEU A 281 20.10 10.89 -4.69
C LEU A 281 18.63 10.77 -5.07
N ARG A 282 17.81 11.71 -4.61
CA ARG A 282 16.37 11.73 -4.87
C ARG A 282 15.99 13.04 -5.55
N ASN A 283 15.07 12.99 -6.51
CA ASN A 283 14.51 14.21 -7.10
C ASN A 283 13.51 14.90 -6.14
N SER A 284 12.93 16.01 -6.56
CA SER A 284 11.91 16.78 -5.82
C SER A 284 10.68 15.96 -5.44
N ALA A 285 10.33 14.93 -6.22
CA ALA A 285 9.25 14.01 -5.92
C ALA A 285 9.64 12.87 -4.95
N GLY A 286 10.87 12.87 -4.44
CA GLY A 286 11.40 11.81 -3.56
C GLY A 286 11.73 10.50 -4.29
N ILE A 287 11.66 10.48 -5.61
CA ILE A 287 12.00 9.30 -6.43
C ILE A 287 13.53 9.19 -6.50
N PRO A 288 14.09 8.04 -6.10
CA PRO A 288 15.53 7.84 -6.24
C PRO A 288 15.93 7.77 -7.70
N LEU A 289 16.99 8.49 -8.03
CA LEU A 289 17.59 8.46 -9.36
C LEU A 289 18.62 7.33 -9.47
N ALA A 290 18.84 6.91 -10.70
CA ALA A 290 20.00 6.11 -11.05
C ALA A 290 21.22 7.02 -11.23
N TYR A 291 22.32 6.63 -10.66
CA TYR A 291 23.60 7.35 -10.76
C TYR A 291 24.76 6.36 -10.49
N ASN A 292 25.97 6.77 -10.84
CA ASN A 292 27.17 6.05 -10.46
C ASN A 292 27.82 6.78 -9.29
N SER A 293 27.80 6.17 -8.11
CA SER A 293 28.44 6.70 -6.92
C SER A 293 29.67 5.88 -6.53
N ARG A 294 30.69 6.57 -6.06
CA ARG A 294 31.88 5.97 -5.47
C ARG A 294 32.21 6.72 -4.18
N PHE A 295 32.43 5.99 -3.12
CA PHE A 295 32.89 6.48 -1.84
C PHE A 295 34.22 5.81 -1.50
N ASP A 296 35.17 6.60 -1.11
CA ASP A 296 36.49 6.16 -0.59
C ASP A 296 36.51 6.35 0.93
N SER A 297 36.39 5.25 1.65
CA SER A 297 36.36 5.28 3.12
C SER A 297 37.65 5.70 3.79
N ALA A 298 38.78 5.64 3.09
CA ALA A 298 40.07 6.05 3.64
C ALA A 298 40.24 7.57 3.63
N SER A 299 39.82 8.23 2.56
CA SER A 299 39.90 9.70 2.41
C SER A 299 38.61 10.43 2.79
N GLY A 300 37.52 9.71 2.97
CA GLY A 300 36.18 10.29 3.17
C GLY A 300 35.64 10.98 1.94
N THR A 301 36.23 10.83 0.77
CA THR A 301 35.78 11.50 -0.44
C THR A 301 34.68 10.69 -1.14
N PHE A 302 33.69 11.39 -1.68
CA PHE A 302 32.68 10.78 -2.53
C PHE A 302 32.58 11.47 -3.88
N ARG A 303 32.07 10.73 -4.86
CA ARG A 303 31.79 11.24 -6.19
C ARG A 303 30.55 10.55 -6.73
N ILE A 304 29.60 11.33 -7.25
CA ILE A 304 28.42 10.91 -7.96
C ILE A 304 28.53 11.42 -9.38
N LEU A 305 28.38 10.54 -10.36
CA LEU A 305 28.41 10.84 -11.78
C LEU A 305 27.02 10.69 -12.38
N TRP A 306 26.81 11.33 -13.52
CA TRP A 306 25.59 11.27 -14.32
C TRP A 306 24.39 11.90 -13.65
N VAL A 307 24.60 13.02 -13.00
CA VAL A 307 23.52 13.78 -12.37
C VAL A 307 23.02 14.83 -13.37
N PRO A 308 21.76 14.74 -13.85
CA PRO A 308 21.17 15.78 -14.68
C PRO A 308 21.07 17.11 -13.95
N ALA A 309 20.86 18.20 -14.69
CA ALA A 309 20.45 19.46 -14.06
C ALA A 309 19.11 19.29 -13.32
N GLY A 310 18.99 19.87 -12.12
CA GLY A 310 17.76 19.74 -11.33
C GLY A 310 17.96 19.98 -9.83
N ALA A 311 16.84 19.91 -9.10
CA ALA A 311 16.81 19.98 -7.65
C ALA A 311 16.75 18.57 -7.05
N TYR A 312 17.60 18.30 -6.07
CA TYR A 312 17.79 16.97 -5.50
C TYR A 312 17.93 17.04 -3.98
N THR A 313 17.70 15.90 -3.37
CA THR A 313 18.11 15.62 -1.99
C THR A 313 19.13 14.50 -2.00
N LEU A 314 20.34 14.78 -1.52
CA LEU A 314 21.39 13.77 -1.31
C LEU A 314 21.31 13.28 0.12
N GLN A 315 21.16 11.97 0.28
CA GLN A 315 21.18 11.26 1.55
C GLN A 315 22.41 10.35 1.58
N ALA A 316 23.10 10.33 2.72
CA ALA A 316 24.20 9.44 3.01
C ALA A 316 23.88 8.65 4.28
N ASP A 317 23.97 7.33 4.22
CA ASP A 317 23.69 6.44 5.36
C ASP A 317 24.83 5.48 5.59
N ALA A 318 25.15 5.22 6.85
CA ALA A 318 26.14 4.24 7.27
C ALA A 318 25.67 3.51 8.55
N PRO A 319 26.08 2.24 8.80
CA PRO A 319 25.89 1.63 10.11
C PRO A 319 26.81 2.28 11.14
N ASP A 320 26.42 2.35 12.41
CA ASP A 320 27.29 2.83 13.49
C ASP A 320 28.17 1.71 14.11
N GLY A 321 27.96 0.46 13.66
CA GLY A 321 28.61 -0.73 14.22
C GLY A 321 27.98 -1.26 15.50
N HIS A 322 26.98 -0.59 16.06
CA HIS A 322 26.27 -0.96 17.28
C HIS A 322 24.78 -1.29 17.05
N GLY A 323 24.38 -1.42 15.79
CA GLY A 323 23.00 -1.73 15.39
C GLY A 323 22.15 -0.50 15.05
N HIS A 324 22.69 0.70 15.17
CA HIS A 324 22.04 1.93 14.75
C HIS A 324 22.61 2.43 13.42
N SER A 325 21.96 3.43 12.85
CA SER A 325 22.39 4.06 11.61
C SER A 325 22.91 5.48 11.86
N LEU A 326 23.84 5.88 11.04
CA LEU A 326 24.28 7.27 10.89
C LEU A 326 23.64 7.79 9.61
N THR A 327 23.21 9.03 9.60
CA THR A 327 22.59 9.64 8.41
C THR A 327 22.97 11.09 8.23
N ALA A 328 23.04 11.53 6.97
CA ALA A 328 23.09 12.94 6.60
C ALA A 328 22.17 13.18 5.42
N THR A 329 21.49 14.31 5.40
CA THR A 329 20.62 14.70 4.29
C THR A 329 20.87 16.15 3.94
N VAL A 330 21.11 16.44 2.64
CA VAL A 330 21.33 17.80 2.15
C VAL A 330 20.54 18.04 0.86
N PRO A 331 19.79 19.14 0.77
CA PRO A 331 19.24 19.59 -0.51
C PRO A 331 20.35 20.18 -1.38
N LEU A 332 20.28 19.93 -2.69
CA LEU A 332 21.23 20.48 -3.64
C LEU A 332 20.54 20.80 -4.98
N THR A 333 21.06 21.83 -5.65
CA THR A 333 20.65 22.18 -7.01
C THR A 333 21.85 22.00 -7.93
N VAL A 334 21.69 21.16 -8.94
CA VAL A 334 22.73 20.85 -9.92
C VAL A 334 22.47 21.61 -11.20
N THR A 335 23.35 22.52 -11.56
CA THR A 335 23.34 23.27 -12.84
C THR A 335 24.70 23.19 -13.53
N ALA A 336 25.71 22.69 -12.81
CA ALA A 336 27.07 22.46 -13.25
C ALA A 336 27.75 21.43 -12.34
N ASP A 337 28.96 21.04 -12.59
CA ASP A 337 29.78 20.21 -11.69
C ASP A 337 29.84 20.85 -10.28
N LEU A 338 29.45 20.11 -9.27
CA LEU A 338 29.53 20.52 -7.86
C LEU A 338 30.71 19.82 -7.17
N SER A 339 31.53 20.59 -6.45
CA SER A 339 32.66 20.06 -5.70
C SER A 339 32.70 20.62 -4.28
N GLY A 340 33.36 19.87 -3.39
CA GLY A 340 33.58 20.32 -2.02
C GLY A 340 32.34 20.27 -1.11
N LEU A 341 31.30 19.48 -1.46
CA LEU A 341 30.09 19.33 -0.66
C LEU A 341 30.40 18.57 0.64
N PRO A 342 30.25 19.19 1.83
CA PRO A 342 30.46 18.48 3.09
C PRO A 342 29.20 17.75 3.51
N LEU A 343 29.31 16.48 3.91
CA LEU A 343 28.29 15.68 4.56
C LEU A 343 28.79 15.23 5.93
N ILE A 344 28.08 15.57 6.98
CA ILE A 344 28.40 15.15 8.35
C ILE A 344 27.34 14.13 8.77
N LEU A 345 27.74 12.86 8.90
CA LEU A 345 26.87 11.82 9.38
C LEU A 345 26.60 12.00 10.88
N LEU A 346 25.36 12.04 11.25
CA LEU A 346 24.89 12.11 12.63
C LEU A 346 24.14 10.82 12.97
N PRO A 347 24.21 10.36 14.23
CA PRO A 347 23.43 9.22 14.67
C PRO A 347 21.92 9.45 14.44
N THR A 348 21.25 8.44 13.94
CA THR A 348 19.80 8.34 14.03
C THR A 348 19.42 8.16 15.49
N VAL A 349 18.19 8.51 15.84
CA VAL A 349 17.72 8.39 17.21
C VAL A 349 16.81 7.18 17.39
N THR A 350 16.82 6.65 18.60
CA THR A 350 15.85 5.66 19.08
C THR A 350 14.89 6.37 20.01
N ILE A 351 13.60 6.17 19.81
CA ILE A 351 12.54 6.81 20.58
C ILE A 351 11.85 5.75 21.42
N PRO A 352 12.03 5.78 22.75
CA PRO A 352 11.34 4.87 23.65
C PRO A 352 9.84 5.13 23.67
N ILE A 353 9.04 4.07 23.77
CA ILE A 353 7.59 4.13 23.91
C ILE A 353 7.21 3.57 25.27
N ARG A 354 6.42 4.31 26.02
CA ARG A 354 5.84 3.90 27.28
C ARG A 354 4.33 3.83 27.14
N MET A 355 3.75 2.70 27.53
CA MET A 355 2.31 2.49 27.46
C MET A 355 1.75 2.22 28.84
N SER A 356 0.60 2.80 29.12
CA SER A 356 -0.20 2.50 30.32
C SER A 356 -1.64 2.25 29.91
N VAL A 357 -2.31 1.31 30.57
CA VAL A 357 -3.73 1.01 30.36
C VAL A 357 -4.49 1.37 31.62
N ILE A 358 -5.46 2.27 31.49
CA ILE A 358 -6.42 2.58 32.55
C ILE A 358 -7.61 1.67 32.36
N THR A 359 -7.86 0.80 33.33
CA THR A 359 -9.01 -0.09 33.32
C THR A 359 -10.14 0.44 34.18
N SER A 360 -11.35 0.42 33.61
CA SER A 360 -12.60 0.68 34.35
C SER A 360 -13.20 -0.61 34.95
N ARG A 361 -12.72 -1.78 34.52
CA ARG A 361 -13.28 -3.10 34.85
C ARG A 361 -12.57 -3.72 36.04
N THR A 362 -13.31 -3.96 37.12
CA THR A 362 -12.82 -4.72 38.26
C THR A 362 -12.98 -6.22 38.01
N GLY A 363 -11.90 -6.99 38.10
CA GLY A 363 -11.89 -8.46 37.99
C GLY A 363 -11.92 -9.02 36.57
N ALA A 364 -11.79 -8.18 35.54
CA ALA A 364 -11.60 -8.65 34.18
C ALA A 364 -10.19 -9.24 33.99
N GLU A 365 -10.07 -10.30 33.23
CA GLU A 365 -8.77 -10.78 32.78
C GLU A 365 -8.09 -9.63 32.01
N ARG A 366 -6.99 -9.15 32.58
CA ARG A 366 -6.17 -8.10 31.97
C ARG A 366 -5.29 -8.74 30.90
N PHE A 367 -5.89 -9.03 29.74
CA PHE A 367 -5.19 -9.69 28.62
C PHE A 367 -3.92 -8.93 28.18
N TRP A 368 -3.85 -7.63 28.43
CA TRP A 368 -2.66 -6.81 28.17
C TRP A 368 -1.53 -7.01 29.20
N GLU A 369 -1.76 -7.71 30.31
CA GLU A 369 -0.73 -8.11 31.28
C GLU A 369 -0.10 -9.47 30.92
N GLN A 370 -0.59 -10.13 29.87
CA GLN A 370 -0.02 -11.40 29.40
C GLN A 370 1.39 -11.18 28.84
N GLU A 371 2.28 -12.14 29.10
CA GLU A 371 3.64 -12.11 28.57
C GLU A 371 3.64 -12.03 27.04
N ASN A 372 4.38 -11.06 26.48
CA ASN A 372 4.47 -10.76 25.05
C ASN A 372 3.23 -10.13 24.40
N TYR A 373 2.27 -9.63 25.18
CA TYR A 373 1.18 -8.83 24.64
C TYR A 373 1.53 -7.34 24.66
N PHE A 374 1.38 -6.69 23.52
CA PHE A 374 1.52 -5.23 23.41
C PHE A 374 0.15 -4.59 23.23
N PRO A 375 -0.22 -3.66 24.10
CA PRO A 375 -1.51 -3.00 24.07
C PRO A 375 -1.76 -2.18 22.80
N ALA A 376 -0.70 -1.71 22.13
CA ALA A 376 -0.79 -1.00 20.86
C ALA A 376 0.49 -1.14 20.03
N TYR A 377 0.35 -0.97 18.71
CA TYR A 377 1.45 -0.80 17.78
C TYR A 377 1.57 0.68 17.39
N VAL A 378 2.79 1.21 17.36
CA VAL A 378 3.06 2.61 17.05
C VAL A 378 3.83 2.73 15.75
N GLN A 379 3.42 3.64 14.89
CA GLN A 379 4.13 4.00 13.67
C GLN A 379 4.43 5.49 13.63
N LEU A 380 5.63 5.83 13.18
CA LEU A 380 6.00 7.19 12.80
C LEU A 380 5.96 7.28 11.28
N VAL A 381 5.20 8.24 10.76
CA VAL A 381 5.07 8.51 9.33
C VAL A 381 5.81 9.79 9.02
N ALA A 382 6.88 9.69 8.22
CA ALA A 382 7.73 10.83 7.89
C ALA A 382 7.01 11.80 6.94
N HIS A 383 7.01 13.09 7.29
CA HIS A 383 6.66 14.16 6.37
C HIS A 383 7.81 14.42 5.38
N ASN A 384 7.50 14.90 4.19
CA ASN A 384 8.51 15.21 3.15
C ASN A 384 9.27 14.01 2.57
N ALA A 385 8.68 12.82 2.61
CA ALA A 385 9.26 11.64 1.97
C ALA A 385 9.06 11.59 0.44
N GLY A 386 8.49 12.64 -0.16
CA GLY A 386 8.12 12.70 -1.58
C GLY A 386 6.80 11.97 -1.87
N LEU A 387 6.69 11.31 -3.04
CA LEU A 387 5.48 10.56 -3.42
C LEU A 387 5.24 9.30 -2.58
N PHE A 388 6.28 8.77 -1.95
CA PHE A 388 6.21 7.54 -1.17
C PHE A 388 6.39 7.84 0.32
N GLU A 389 5.41 7.44 1.13
CA GLU A 389 5.50 7.59 2.58
C GLU A 389 6.60 6.69 3.15
N ARG A 390 7.37 7.23 4.10
CA ARG A 390 8.28 6.44 4.94
C ARG A 390 7.63 6.20 6.29
N ARG A 391 7.51 4.94 6.66
CA ARG A 391 6.93 4.51 7.92
C ARG A 391 7.95 3.75 8.75
N TYR A 392 8.02 4.08 10.03
CA TYR A 392 8.90 3.45 11.00
C TYR A 392 8.04 2.83 12.08
N GLY A 393 8.03 1.51 12.16
CA GLY A 393 7.24 0.77 13.14
C GLY A 393 7.93 0.60 14.47
N SER A 394 7.15 0.54 15.55
CA SER A 394 7.66 0.15 16.86
C SER A 394 8.09 -1.31 16.88
N GLN A 395 9.16 -1.59 17.57
CA GLN A 395 9.70 -2.93 17.75
C GLN A 395 10.03 -3.20 19.21
N GLN A 396 9.95 -4.47 19.58
CA GLN A 396 10.31 -4.93 20.90
C GLN A 396 11.83 -5.12 20.99
N VAL A 397 12.44 -4.59 22.04
CA VAL A 397 13.88 -4.70 22.28
C VAL A 397 14.09 -5.19 23.71
N GLY A 398 15.01 -6.14 23.89
CA GLY A 398 15.38 -6.70 25.19
C GLY A 398 15.18 -8.21 25.28
N GLU A 399 15.66 -8.78 26.39
CA GLU A 399 15.48 -10.21 26.70
C GLU A 399 14.13 -10.48 27.39
N LYS A 400 13.71 -11.75 27.40
CA LYS A 400 12.46 -12.18 28.08
C LYS A 400 12.36 -11.61 29.50
N GLY A 401 11.30 -10.86 29.74
CA GLY A 401 10.98 -10.28 31.07
C GLY A 401 11.46 -8.83 31.29
N ALA A 402 12.23 -8.24 30.35
CA ALA A 402 12.69 -6.84 30.39
C ALA A 402 12.60 -6.19 29.01
N THR A 403 11.45 -6.34 28.34
CA THR A 403 11.25 -5.82 26.98
C THR A 403 10.77 -4.37 27.00
N SER A 404 11.49 -3.52 26.29
CA SER A 404 11.05 -2.15 25.99
C SER A 404 10.46 -2.09 24.58
N LEU A 405 9.55 -1.13 24.34
CA LEU A 405 9.04 -0.84 23.02
C LEU A 405 9.71 0.45 22.52
N GLU A 406 10.24 0.41 21.31
CA GLU A 406 11.02 1.50 20.74
C GLU A 406 10.75 1.64 19.24
N VAL A 407 10.90 2.88 18.72
CA VAL A 407 11.06 3.11 17.27
C VAL A 407 12.51 3.49 17.02
N GLN A 408 13.20 2.70 16.22
CA GLN A 408 14.64 2.84 15.99
C GLN A 408 14.97 3.47 14.63
N ASN A 409 16.20 3.97 14.50
CA ASN A 409 16.77 4.51 13.27
C ASN A 409 16.00 5.70 12.70
N ILE A 410 15.49 6.57 13.58
CA ILE A 410 14.76 7.76 13.18
C ILE A 410 15.73 8.88 12.80
N ALA A 411 15.64 9.31 11.54
CA ALA A 411 16.40 10.46 11.03
C ALA A 411 15.79 11.79 11.53
N PRO A 412 16.54 12.88 11.50
CA PRO A 412 16.00 14.21 11.75
C PRO A 412 14.85 14.53 10.79
N GLY A 413 13.74 15.08 11.31
CA GLY A 413 12.54 15.39 10.52
C GLY A 413 11.29 15.55 11.37
N ASN A 414 10.16 15.73 10.69
CA ASN A 414 8.84 15.79 11.33
C ASN A 414 8.04 14.52 10.99
N TYR A 415 7.35 14.00 11.98
CA TYR A 415 6.65 12.72 11.90
C TYR A 415 5.27 12.82 12.49
N SER A 416 4.24 12.37 11.79
CA SER A 416 2.96 12.06 12.44
C SER A 416 3.07 10.73 13.18
N VAL A 417 2.42 10.64 14.33
CA VAL A 417 2.43 9.44 15.19
C VAL A 417 1.09 8.73 15.06
N GLU A 418 1.11 7.52 14.52
CA GLU A 418 -0.07 6.67 14.41
C GLU A 418 0.00 5.59 15.50
N VAL A 419 -1.02 5.54 16.36
CA VAL A 419 -1.14 4.52 17.42
C VAL A 419 -2.31 3.61 17.10
N ASN A 420 -2.04 2.32 16.95
CA ASN A 420 -3.02 1.29 16.62
C ASN A 420 -3.21 0.36 17.82
N PRO A 421 -4.28 0.53 18.63
CA PRO A 421 -4.55 -0.32 19.77
C PRO A 421 -4.88 -1.76 19.36
N ASN A 422 -4.45 -2.71 20.17
CA ASN A 422 -4.77 -4.13 20.04
C ASN A 422 -5.92 -4.51 20.99
N GLY A 423 -6.90 -5.24 20.49
CA GLY A 423 -8.06 -5.68 21.28
C GLY A 423 -9.00 -4.54 21.68
N PRO A 424 -9.76 -4.70 22.78
CA PRO A 424 -10.78 -3.74 23.20
C PRO A 424 -10.17 -2.54 23.95
N LEU A 425 -9.29 -1.83 23.29
CA LEU A 425 -8.62 -0.63 23.79
C LEU A 425 -8.77 0.54 22.83
N TYR A 426 -8.67 1.75 23.36
CA TYR A 426 -8.53 2.97 22.58
C TYR A 426 -7.46 3.91 23.16
N VAL A 427 -6.96 4.80 22.31
CA VAL A 427 -5.98 5.81 22.73
C VAL A 427 -6.70 6.97 23.39
N GLN A 428 -6.38 7.23 24.66
CA GLN A 428 -6.84 8.41 25.38
C GLN A 428 -5.90 9.58 25.16
N SER A 429 -4.58 9.33 25.20
CA SER A 429 -3.57 10.35 24.92
C SER A 429 -2.29 9.74 24.36
N ALA A 430 -1.56 10.52 23.57
CA ALA A 430 -0.21 10.22 23.11
C ALA A 430 0.63 11.51 23.22
N MET A 431 1.63 11.49 24.08
CA MET A 431 2.41 12.67 24.42
C MET A 431 3.91 12.43 24.21
N SER A 432 4.66 13.46 23.82
CA SER A 432 6.11 13.50 23.96
C SER A 432 6.50 14.80 24.67
N GLY A 433 6.86 14.68 25.94
CA GLY A 433 6.96 15.85 26.82
C GLY A 433 5.63 16.59 26.93
N THR A 434 5.58 17.84 26.47
CA THR A 434 4.35 18.66 26.45
C THR A 434 3.59 18.64 25.13
N THR A 435 4.13 17.93 24.11
CA THR A 435 3.52 17.89 22.78
C THR A 435 2.45 16.80 22.71
N ASN A 436 1.22 17.17 22.35
CA ASN A 436 0.14 16.23 22.06
C ASN A 436 0.32 15.68 20.64
N LEU A 437 0.72 14.42 20.54
CA LEU A 437 1.02 13.74 19.28
C LEU A 437 -0.23 13.27 18.52
N LEU A 438 -1.40 13.39 19.12
CA LEU A 438 -2.67 13.18 18.43
C LEU A 438 -3.08 14.38 17.58
N GLU A 439 -2.49 15.56 17.82
CA GLU A 439 -2.84 16.81 17.14
C GLU A 439 -1.63 17.48 16.46
N SER A 440 -0.42 17.09 16.84
CA SER A 440 0.83 17.73 16.40
C SER A 440 1.86 16.69 16.02
N ASP A 441 2.74 17.07 15.12
CA ASP A 441 3.86 16.23 14.70
C ASP A 441 4.95 16.10 15.79
N LEU A 442 5.59 14.95 15.81
CA LEU A 442 6.84 14.73 16.51
C LEU A 442 8.00 15.32 15.71
N SER A 443 8.68 16.31 16.26
CA SER A 443 9.88 16.90 15.62
C SER A 443 11.15 16.28 16.20
N VAL A 444 12.00 15.77 15.32
CA VAL A 444 13.30 15.18 15.65
C VAL A 444 14.39 16.09 15.08
N ALA A 445 15.06 16.83 15.96
CA ALA A 445 16.17 17.71 15.54
C ALA A 445 17.48 16.93 15.40
N PRO A 446 18.41 17.37 14.52
CA PRO A 446 19.71 16.71 14.35
C PRO A 446 20.49 16.62 15.67
N GLY A 447 21.00 15.44 16.00
CA GLY A 447 21.83 15.21 17.18
C GLY A 447 21.13 15.32 18.53
N THR A 448 19.79 15.36 18.56
CA THR A 448 19.01 15.40 19.80
C THR A 448 18.12 14.16 19.88
N SER A 449 17.99 13.60 21.10
CA SER A 449 17.02 12.54 21.35
C SER A 449 15.70 13.16 21.83
N PRO A 450 14.59 12.91 21.17
CA PRO A 450 13.28 13.38 21.64
C PRO A 450 12.90 12.70 22.96
N GLN A 451 11.96 13.32 23.69
CA GLN A 451 11.38 12.70 24.87
C GLN A 451 10.66 11.40 24.48
N PRO A 452 10.53 10.43 25.40
CA PRO A 452 9.75 9.22 25.15
C PRO A 452 8.32 9.55 24.70
N ILE A 453 7.76 8.66 23.87
CA ILE A 453 6.33 8.71 23.53
C ILE A 453 5.58 8.00 24.66
N GLU A 454 4.75 8.75 25.38
CA GLU A 454 3.90 8.25 26.45
C GLU A 454 2.47 8.09 25.95
N ILE A 455 1.97 6.84 25.96
CA ILE A 455 0.66 6.48 25.45
C ILE A 455 -0.21 6.00 26.59
N MET A 456 -1.37 6.59 26.72
CA MET A 456 -2.39 6.17 27.67
C MET A 456 -3.55 5.55 26.90
N LEU A 457 -3.88 4.31 27.26
CA LEU A 457 -4.96 3.52 26.67
C LEU A 457 -6.07 3.31 27.69
N ARG A 458 -7.30 3.07 27.21
CA ARG A 458 -8.46 2.73 28.05
C ARG A 458 -9.23 1.55 27.47
N ASP A 459 -9.97 0.83 28.34
CA ASP A 459 -10.74 -0.37 28.01
C ASP A 459 -12.28 -0.16 28.06
N ASP A 460 -12.76 1.04 28.42
CA ASP A 460 -14.18 1.39 28.45
C ASP A 460 -14.72 1.75 27.06
N VAL A 461 -14.45 0.88 26.11
CA VAL A 461 -14.82 1.03 24.68
C VAL A 461 -16.31 0.93 24.45
N ALA A 462 -16.81 1.74 23.53
CA ALA A 462 -18.19 1.65 23.05
C ALA A 462 -18.30 0.79 21.79
N SER A 463 -19.52 0.44 21.42
CA SER A 463 -19.86 -0.25 20.18
C SER A 463 -21.07 0.37 19.50
N LEU A 464 -21.10 0.25 18.17
CA LEU A 464 -22.21 0.75 17.34
C LEU A 464 -22.60 -0.33 16.34
N SER A 465 -23.88 -0.64 16.23
CA SER A 465 -24.41 -1.60 15.26
C SER A 465 -25.59 -1.02 14.50
N GLY A 466 -26.01 -1.65 13.41
CA GLY A 466 -27.17 -1.20 12.65
C GLY A 466 -27.24 -1.82 11.28
N ASN A 467 -28.11 -1.25 10.43
CA ASN A 467 -28.31 -1.70 9.06
C ASN A 467 -28.18 -0.53 8.09
N VAL A 468 -27.76 -0.83 6.87
CA VAL A 468 -27.72 0.11 5.75
C VAL A 468 -28.82 -0.24 4.76
N SER A 469 -29.51 0.78 4.26
CA SER A 469 -30.52 0.64 3.21
C SER A 469 -30.41 1.76 2.18
N LEU A 470 -30.94 1.50 0.98
CA LEU A 470 -31.22 2.50 -0.04
C LEU A 470 -32.67 2.27 -0.49
N ASP A 471 -33.50 3.32 -0.45
CA ASP A 471 -34.93 3.24 -0.76
C ASP A 471 -35.62 2.11 0.01
N SER A 472 -35.29 1.93 1.30
CA SER A 472 -35.79 0.88 2.19
C SER A 472 -35.39 -0.56 1.81
N GLN A 473 -34.49 -0.75 0.85
CA GLN A 473 -33.94 -2.05 0.50
C GLN A 473 -32.56 -2.21 1.15
N PRO A 474 -32.34 -3.29 1.93
CA PRO A 474 -31.04 -3.57 2.52
C PRO A 474 -29.98 -3.83 1.44
N LEU A 475 -28.79 -3.31 1.60
CA LEU A 475 -27.67 -3.55 0.67
C LEU A 475 -26.32 -3.43 1.37
N SER A 476 -25.32 -4.07 0.76
CA SER A 476 -23.95 -3.98 1.26
C SER A 476 -23.35 -2.59 1.01
N ALA A 477 -22.57 -2.12 1.98
CA ALA A 477 -21.92 -0.83 1.97
C ALA A 477 -20.64 -0.87 2.80
N THR A 478 -19.91 0.23 2.85
CA THR A 478 -18.81 0.43 3.80
C THR A 478 -19.14 1.57 4.75
N ILE A 479 -19.01 1.30 6.03
CA ILE A 479 -19.22 2.28 7.10
C ILE A 479 -17.91 3.04 7.34
N LEU A 480 -18.01 4.36 7.37
CA LEU A 480 -16.95 5.27 7.77
C LEU A 480 -17.39 6.01 9.03
N ALA A 481 -16.71 5.78 10.15
CA ALA A 481 -17.00 6.44 11.42
C ALA A 481 -15.89 7.45 11.75
N PHE A 482 -16.24 8.73 11.72
CA PHE A 482 -15.35 9.86 12.00
C PHE A 482 -15.59 10.34 13.43
N SER A 483 -14.56 10.28 14.26
CA SER A 483 -14.59 10.87 15.60
C SER A 483 -14.40 12.40 15.51
N GLU A 484 -15.10 13.16 16.32
CA GLU A 484 -14.87 14.62 16.43
C GLU A 484 -13.51 14.96 17.06
N HIS A 485 -12.91 14.06 17.80
CA HIS A 485 -11.56 14.21 18.36
C HIS A 485 -10.52 13.76 17.32
N ALA A 486 -10.22 14.59 16.40
CA ALA A 486 -10.02 14.44 15.01
C ALA A 486 -8.58 14.28 14.51
N SER A 487 -7.71 13.52 15.08
CA SER A 487 -6.45 13.15 14.38
C SER A 487 -6.39 11.65 14.00
N ALA A 488 -7.30 10.84 14.54
CA ALA A 488 -7.37 9.44 14.16
C ALA A 488 -8.07 9.27 12.80
N PRO A 489 -7.55 8.38 11.93
CA PRO A 489 -8.26 8.01 10.71
C PRO A 489 -9.64 7.44 11.07
N PRO A 490 -10.65 7.57 10.18
CA PRO A 490 -11.97 7.02 10.44
C PRO A 490 -11.88 5.49 10.62
N ARG A 491 -12.74 4.95 11.49
CA ARG A 491 -12.96 3.51 11.54
C ARG A 491 -13.74 3.09 10.30
N ILE A 492 -13.25 2.05 9.65
CA ILE A 492 -13.81 1.53 8.40
C ILE A 492 -14.28 0.12 8.64
N GLN A 493 -15.54 -0.16 8.31
CA GLN A 493 -16.14 -1.47 8.46
C GLN A 493 -17.05 -1.78 7.28
N PRO A 494 -16.78 -2.83 6.49
CA PRO A 494 -17.75 -3.32 5.51
C PRO A 494 -18.97 -3.91 6.24
N THR A 495 -20.15 -3.78 5.64
CA THR A 495 -21.36 -4.45 6.07
C THR A 495 -21.36 -5.90 5.59
N ASP A 496 -22.25 -6.71 6.13
CA ASP A 496 -22.62 -7.97 5.50
C ASP A 496 -23.46 -7.74 4.22
N LEU A 497 -23.82 -8.82 3.53
CA LEU A 497 -24.63 -8.75 2.30
C LEU A 497 -26.03 -8.20 2.52
N GLY A 498 -26.55 -8.29 3.74
CA GLY A 498 -27.86 -7.75 4.15
C GLY A 498 -27.79 -6.32 4.67
N GLY A 499 -26.63 -5.66 4.57
CA GLY A 499 -26.42 -4.30 5.05
C GLY A 499 -26.15 -4.20 6.55
N GLY A 500 -26.05 -5.31 7.27
CA GLY A 500 -25.76 -5.34 8.70
C GLY A 500 -24.32 -4.96 9.00
N PHE A 501 -24.09 -4.13 10.04
CA PHE A 501 -22.75 -3.75 10.47
C PHE A 501 -22.60 -3.75 11.98
N GLN A 502 -21.34 -3.93 12.43
CA GLN A 502 -20.95 -3.78 13.83
C GLN A 502 -19.57 -3.14 13.92
N LEU A 503 -19.50 -1.95 14.47
CA LEU A 503 -18.26 -1.26 14.86
C LEU A 503 -18.00 -1.53 16.33
N SER A 504 -16.89 -2.19 16.63
CA SER A 504 -16.46 -2.50 17.99
C SER A 504 -15.24 -1.66 18.38
N PHE A 505 -15.02 -1.52 19.68
CA PHE A 505 -13.85 -0.85 20.27
C PHE A 505 -13.72 0.62 19.84
N LEU A 506 -14.87 1.32 19.81
CA LEU A 506 -14.90 2.76 19.56
C LEU A 506 -14.56 3.53 20.84
N PRO A 507 -13.70 4.56 20.79
CA PRO A 507 -13.58 5.52 21.85
C PRO A 507 -14.95 6.15 22.19
N PRO A 508 -15.27 6.42 23.46
CA PRO A 508 -16.43 7.27 23.80
C PRO A 508 -16.28 8.66 23.19
N GLY A 509 -17.38 9.26 22.73
CA GLY A 509 -17.36 10.60 22.13
C GLY A 509 -18.40 10.76 21.02
N ALA A 510 -18.36 11.91 20.36
CA ALA A 510 -19.23 12.23 19.24
C ALA A 510 -18.64 11.74 17.92
N TYR A 511 -19.51 11.20 17.08
CA TYR A 511 -19.17 10.62 15.78
C TYR A 511 -20.08 11.13 14.67
N LYS A 512 -19.50 11.24 13.47
CA LYS A 512 -20.22 11.34 12.20
C LYS A 512 -20.06 10.04 11.44
N ILE A 513 -21.16 9.38 11.16
CA ILE A 513 -21.17 8.05 10.54
C ILE A 513 -21.74 8.16 9.11
N LEU A 514 -21.02 7.64 8.14
CA LEU A 514 -21.44 7.52 6.75
C LEU A 514 -21.46 6.07 6.32
N ALA A 515 -22.45 5.68 5.53
CA ALA A 515 -22.45 4.44 4.77
C ALA A 515 -22.23 4.78 3.30
N VAL A 516 -21.19 4.24 2.67
CA VAL A 516 -20.83 4.56 1.28
C VAL A 516 -20.70 3.29 0.43
N ASP A 517 -20.97 3.41 -0.87
CA ASP A 517 -20.84 2.33 -1.84
C ASP A 517 -19.37 2.08 -2.24
N HIS A 518 -18.61 3.14 -2.54
CA HIS A 518 -17.26 3.09 -3.05
C HIS A 518 -16.26 3.89 -2.21
N PRO A 519 -15.79 3.35 -1.05
CA PRO A 519 -14.80 4.03 -0.21
C PRO A 519 -13.45 4.22 -0.92
N ASP A 520 -13.12 3.36 -1.89
CA ASP A 520 -11.93 3.42 -2.76
C ASP A 520 -11.91 4.63 -3.71
N ARG A 521 -13.06 5.30 -3.89
CA ARG A 521 -13.21 6.54 -4.68
C ARG A 521 -13.32 7.80 -3.82
N LEU A 522 -13.36 7.63 -2.50
CA LEU A 522 -13.53 8.74 -1.57
C LEU A 522 -12.22 9.04 -0.82
N GLU A 523 -11.64 10.22 -1.07
CA GLU A 523 -10.47 10.72 -0.33
C GLU A 523 -10.90 11.18 1.07
N TYR A 524 -11.36 10.24 1.90
CA TYR A 524 -11.94 10.55 3.22
C TYR A 524 -10.94 11.04 4.26
N ALA A 525 -9.65 10.94 4.01
CA ALA A 525 -8.61 11.58 4.82
C ALA A 525 -8.36 13.05 4.42
N ASN A 526 -8.96 13.52 3.34
CA ASN A 526 -8.91 14.91 2.91
C ASN A 526 -10.19 15.64 3.35
N PRO A 527 -10.11 16.61 4.30
CA PRO A 527 -11.30 17.30 4.82
C PRO A 527 -12.12 18.02 3.74
N ASP A 528 -11.47 18.56 2.70
CA ASP A 528 -12.16 19.28 1.63
C ASP A 528 -12.95 18.32 0.72
N ALA A 529 -12.38 17.17 0.39
CA ALA A 529 -13.07 16.14 -0.39
C ALA A 529 -14.24 15.52 0.39
N LEU A 530 -14.09 15.41 1.71
CA LEU A 530 -15.09 14.83 2.59
C LEU A 530 -16.27 15.75 2.89
N ARG A 531 -16.07 17.07 2.85
CA ARG A 531 -17.04 18.09 3.31
C ARG A 531 -18.46 17.91 2.73
N LYS A 532 -18.57 17.63 1.43
CA LYS A 532 -19.87 17.43 0.76
C LYS A 532 -20.64 16.21 1.27
N TYR A 533 -19.93 15.20 1.77
CA TYR A 533 -20.51 13.95 2.26
C TYR A 533 -20.86 14.04 3.75
N LEU A 534 -20.09 14.79 4.55
CA LEU A 534 -20.34 14.96 5.99
C LEU A 534 -21.70 15.61 6.30
N SER A 535 -22.27 16.36 5.38
CA SER A 535 -23.63 16.90 5.53
C SER A 535 -24.73 15.82 5.52
N LYS A 536 -24.42 14.63 4.97
CA LYS A 536 -25.31 13.46 4.93
C LYS A 536 -24.98 12.45 6.05
N ALA A 537 -23.98 12.73 6.88
CA ALA A 537 -23.56 11.85 7.96
C ALA A 537 -24.61 11.83 9.09
N ARG A 538 -24.79 10.65 9.68
CA ARG A 538 -25.58 10.50 10.91
C ARG A 538 -24.68 10.81 12.12
N GLU A 539 -25.12 11.73 12.96
CA GLU A 539 -24.43 12.05 14.21
C GLU A 539 -24.89 11.12 15.33
N VAL A 540 -23.94 10.63 16.12
CA VAL A 540 -24.16 9.81 17.30
C VAL A 540 -23.12 10.11 18.37
N THR A 541 -23.54 10.18 19.64
CA THR A 541 -22.65 10.30 20.78
C THR A 541 -22.66 9.00 21.56
N LEU A 542 -21.48 8.46 21.83
CA LEU A 542 -21.28 7.21 22.55
C LEU A 542 -20.69 7.50 23.94
N SER A 543 -21.32 6.95 24.97
CA SER A 543 -20.79 6.96 26.33
C SER A 543 -19.82 5.77 26.55
N PRO A 544 -18.97 5.80 27.58
CA PRO A 544 -18.17 4.64 27.98
C PRO A 544 -19.00 3.37 28.15
N ASP A 545 -18.49 2.23 27.65
CA ASP A 545 -19.13 0.90 27.68
C ASP A 545 -20.51 0.82 27.00
N GLN A 546 -20.91 1.85 26.25
CA GLN A 546 -22.21 1.90 25.58
C GLN A 546 -22.23 1.03 24.33
N SER A 547 -23.33 0.26 24.16
CA SER A 547 -23.72 -0.35 22.89
C SER A 547 -24.90 0.41 22.31
N ALA A 548 -24.73 1.03 21.16
CA ALA A 548 -25.77 1.80 20.48
C ALA A 548 -26.18 1.13 19.17
N LYS A 549 -27.40 1.44 18.69
CA LYS A 549 -27.90 0.99 17.41
C LYS A 549 -28.41 2.16 16.58
N ILE A 550 -28.02 2.21 15.30
CA ILE A 550 -28.48 3.19 14.33
C ILE A 550 -28.69 2.55 12.97
N ASP A 551 -29.68 3.04 12.22
CA ASP A 551 -29.84 2.67 10.82
C ASP A 551 -29.36 3.82 9.94
N LEU A 552 -28.74 3.46 8.82
CA LEU A 552 -28.07 4.39 7.90
C LEU A 552 -28.66 4.29 6.50
N GLU A 553 -28.68 5.41 5.80
CA GLU A 553 -28.97 5.47 4.38
C GLU A 553 -27.65 5.49 3.59
N LEU A 554 -27.61 4.75 2.47
CA LEU A 554 -26.43 4.71 1.61
C LEU A 554 -26.19 6.07 0.96
N VAL A 555 -24.96 6.52 1.01
CA VAL A 555 -24.48 7.71 0.31
C VAL A 555 -23.62 7.27 -0.88
N LYS A 556 -24.08 7.56 -2.10
CA LYS A 556 -23.34 7.23 -3.31
C LYS A 556 -22.15 8.18 -3.49
N VAL A 557 -20.99 7.59 -3.78
CA VAL A 557 -19.74 8.33 -4.00
C VAL A 557 -19.60 8.64 -5.50
N GLY A 558 -19.44 9.92 -5.82
CA GLY A 558 -19.23 10.37 -7.21
C GLY A 558 -20.47 10.98 -7.89
N GLU A 559 -21.63 10.98 -7.21
CA GLU A 559 -22.83 11.72 -7.62
C GLU A 559 -22.88 13.14 -7.03
#